data_e7c7381f2507089d93b0a9fdc1e5579e
#
_entry.id   e7c7381f2507089d93b0a9fdc1e5579e
#
_cell.length_a   1.000
_cell.length_b   1.000
_cell.length_c   1.000
_cell.angle_alpha   90.00
_cell.angle_beta   90.00
_cell.angle_gamma   90.00
#
_symmetry.space_group_name_H-M   'P 1'
#
loop_
_entity.id
_entity.type
_entity.pdbx_description
1 polymer ?
#
loop_
_entity_poly.entity_id
_entity_poly.type
_entity_poly.pdbx_seq_one_letter_code
_entity_poly.pdbx_strand_id
1 'polypeptide(L)'
;MLKVELMNTRPRHVDEAGFTLIEALIALVISGILASALVSLLIGQSRFYERTDDQMSADQSLRASMDLVATELRMGSPSDLVSAQADSVTIRFDVIRGIVCDTTGADAVTAFSFERITDANISGGAVGTAMSGPYEEPFTYADTWLPTETATGSTPKASCVATGAPAGLSDPSYAELTGWTSGIGTRPEPGTVLRFYGNLKYHFAPSTFFATRTALWRGTQELIGPFDTGAAFSYVMVDGTVQATVASADFDDVRAIRLTATALGD
;
A
#
# COMPACT_ATOMS: atom_id res chain seq x y z
N MET A 1 -39.80 -84.13 16.77
CA MET A 1 -38.62 -84.57 17.56
C MET A 1 -37.38 -83.96 16.86
N LEU A 2 -36.89 -82.92 17.32
CA LEU A 2 -35.73 -82.27 16.75
C LEU A 2 -34.52 -82.61 17.63
N LYS A 3 -33.55 -83.29 17.07
CA LYS A 3 -32.30 -83.63 17.73
C LYS A 3 -31.26 -82.55 17.47
N VAL A 4 -30.98 -81.79 18.51
CA VAL A 4 -29.90 -80.75 18.45
C VAL A 4 -28.61 -81.49 18.83
N GLU A 5 -27.72 -81.58 17.87
CA GLU A 5 -26.37 -82.12 18.05
C GLU A 5 -25.42 -80.94 18.45
N LEU A 6 -25.04 -80.94 19.71
CA LEU A 6 -24.08 -79.92 20.25
C LEU A 6 -22.67 -80.30 19.75
N MET A 7 -22.19 -79.57 18.82
CA MET A 7 -20.82 -79.61 18.34
C MET A 7 -19.87 -79.12 19.45
N ASN A 8 -19.20 -80.04 20.10
CA ASN A 8 -18.21 -79.78 21.14
C ASN A 8 -16.90 -79.24 20.48
N THR A 9 -16.78 -78.00 20.36
CA THR A 9 -15.53 -77.33 19.93
C THR A 9 -14.53 -77.31 21.09
N ARG A 10 -13.60 -78.24 21.06
CA ARG A 10 -12.44 -78.19 21.95
C ARG A 10 -11.67 -76.91 21.73
N PRO A 11 -11.35 -76.15 22.80
CA PRO A 11 -10.47 -75.00 22.68
C PRO A 11 -9.09 -75.50 22.20
N ARG A 12 -8.66 -75.01 21.03
CA ARG A 12 -7.28 -75.16 20.59
C ARG A 12 -6.42 -74.42 21.60
N HIS A 13 -5.64 -75.14 22.37
CA HIS A 13 -4.51 -74.59 23.10
C HIS A 13 -3.58 -73.99 22.05
N VAL A 14 -3.56 -72.71 21.95
CA VAL A 14 -2.50 -71.99 21.25
C VAL A 14 -1.31 -72.13 22.17
N ASP A 15 -0.29 -72.85 21.75
CA ASP A 15 0.98 -72.92 22.46
C ASP A 15 1.50 -71.44 22.58
N GLU A 16 1.49 -70.90 23.79
CA GLU A 16 2.09 -69.66 24.13
C GLU A 16 3.62 -69.84 24.07
N ALA A 17 4.19 -69.78 22.86
CA ALA A 17 5.61 -69.69 22.67
C ALA A 17 6.09 -68.36 23.23
N GLY A 18 6.71 -68.38 24.39
CA GLY A 18 7.29 -67.19 25.02
C GLY A 18 8.37 -66.59 24.13
N PHE A 19 8.36 -65.29 24.07
CA PHE A 19 9.38 -64.47 23.32
C PHE A 19 10.78 -64.78 23.88
N THR A 20 11.72 -65.06 23.01
CA THR A 20 13.11 -65.26 23.42
C THR A 20 13.77 -63.91 23.68
N LEU A 21 14.70 -63.82 24.61
CA LEU A 21 15.43 -62.59 24.97
C LEU A 21 16.17 -62.02 23.75
N ILE A 22 16.67 -62.86 22.87
CA ILE A 22 17.35 -62.47 21.63
C ILE A 22 16.39 -61.79 20.62
N GLU A 23 15.18 -62.29 20.53
CA GLU A 23 14.14 -61.78 19.63
C GLU A 23 13.67 -60.39 20.08
N ALA A 24 13.52 -60.19 21.40
CA ALA A 24 13.22 -58.88 21.98
C ALA A 24 14.37 -57.85 21.73
N LEU A 25 15.62 -58.29 21.81
CA LEU A 25 16.77 -57.47 21.56
C LEU A 25 16.88 -57.03 20.09
N ILE A 26 16.67 -57.94 19.15
CA ILE A 26 16.63 -57.66 17.71
C ILE A 26 15.49 -56.68 17.38
N ALA A 27 14.31 -56.92 17.92
CA ALA A 27 13.17 -56.04 17.71
C ALA A 27 13.42 -54.60 18.22
N LEU A 28 14.09 -54.48 19.36
CA LEU A 28 14.46 -53.16 19.92
C LEU A 28 15.47 -52.43 19.06
N VAL A 29 16.50 -53.12 18.52
CA VAL A 29 17.49 -52.50 17.62
C VAL A 29 16.82 -52.05 16.32
N ILE A 30 16.01 -52.88 15.69
CA ILE A 30 15.29 -52.56 14.46
C ILE A 30 14.33 -51.37 14.71
N SER A 31 13.59 -51.37 15.80
CA SER A 31 12.68 -50.29 16.17
C SER A 31 13.43 -48.97 16.41
N GLY A 32 14.61 -49.04 17.03
CA GLY A 32 15.49 -47.86 17.21
C GLY A 32 15.96 -47.25 15.90
N ILE A 33 16.38 -48.08 14.94
CA ILE A 33 16.77 -47.61 13.60
C ILE A 33 15.58 -47.00 12.87
N LEU A 34 14.42 -47.62 12.88
CA LEU A 34 13.21 -47.12 12.24
C LEU A 34 12.76 -45.79 12.88
N ALA A 35 12.77 -45.72 14.21
CA ALA A 35 12.42 -44.51 14.93
C ALA A 35 13.36 -43.36 14.57
N SER A 36 14.67 -43.58 14.49
CA SER A 36 15.64 -42.58 14.10
C SER A 36 15.42 -42.06 12.66
N ALA A 37 15.11 -42.98 11.74
CA ALA A 37 14.80 -42.62 10.36
C ALA A 37 13.50 -41.78 10.26
N LEU A 38 12.46 -42.16 11.01
CA LEU A 38 11.21 -41.41 11.06
C LEU A 38 11.42 -39.97 11.64
N VAL A 39 12.19 -39.85 12.71
CA VAL A 39 12.50 -38.54 13.30
C VAL A 39 13.27 -37.66 12.29
N SER A 40 14.25 -38.22 11.58
CA SER A 40 14.99 -37.50 10.55
C SER A 40 14.10 -37.02 9.41
N LEU A 41 13.14 -37.84 8.99
CA LEU A 41 12.16 -37.49 7.96
C LEU A 41 11.22 -36.37 8.43
N LEU A 42 10.72 -36.44 9.67
CA LEU A 42 9.87 -35.40 10.24
C LEU A 42 10.59 -34.07 10.35
N ILE A 43 11.85 -34.06 10.80
CA ILE A 43 12.67 -32.82 10.84
C ILE A 43 12.85 -32.27 9.43
N GLY A 44 13.12 -33.13 8.44
CA GLY A 44 13.23 -32.71 7.05
C GLY A 44 11.96 -32.09 6.50
N GLN A 45 10.81 -32.70 6.79
CA GLN A 45 9.50 -32.17 6.40
C GLN A 45 9.18 -30.85 7.10
N SER A 46 9.44 -30.73 8.41
CA SER A 46 9.22 -29.48 9.15
C SER A 46 10.00 -28.33 8.51
N ARG A 47 11.29 -28.52 8.25
CA ARG A 47 12.12 -27.49 7.58
C ARG A 47 11.64 -27.16 6.18
N PHE A 48 11.12 -28.14 5.45
CA PHE A 48 10.56 -27.87 4.11
C PHE A 48 9.28 -27.05 4.20
N TYR A 49 8.39 -27.36 5.15
CA TYR A 49 7.17 -26.56 5.36
C TYR A 49 7.48 -25.14 5.81
N GLU A 50 8.41 -24.96 6.77
CA GLU A 50 8.85 -23.63 7.20
C GLU A 50 9.33 -22.78 6.01
N ARG A 51 10.23 -23.32 5.19
CA ARG A 51 10.73 -22.60 4.00
C ARG A 51 9.64 -22.30 2.99
N THR A 52 8.71 -23.21 2.79
CA THR A 52 7.59 -23.01 1.85
C THR A 52 6.64 -21.94 2.37
N ASP A 53 6.36 -21.91 3.66
CA ASP A 53 5.51 -20.91 4.31
C ASP A 53 6.16 -19.52 4.25
N ASP A 54 7.45 -19.43 4.54
CA ASP A 54 8.23 -18.19 4.42
C ASP A 54 8.20 -17.65 2.97
N GLN A 55 8.38 -18.51 1.96
CA GLN A 55 8.31 -18.11 0.55
C GLN A 55 6.89 -17.63 0.18
N MET A 56 5.86 -18.35 0.60
CA MET A 56 4.47 -17.95 0.33
C MET A 56 4.13 -16.62 1.00
N SER A 57 4.57 -16.40 2.23
CA SER A 57 4.39 -15.14 2.96
C SER A 57 5.11 -13.99 2.28
N ALA A 58 6.35 -14.21 1.82
CA ALA A 58 7.12 -13.22 1.08
C ALA A 58 6.44 -12.85 -0.26
N ASP A 59 5.97 -13.85 -1.02
CA ASP A 59 5.24 -13.63 -2.27
C ASP A 59 3.92 -12.86 -2.07
N GLN A 60 3.18 -13.17 -1.01
CA GLN A 60 1.94 -12.45 -0.68
C GLN A 60 2.23 -10.98 -0.31
N SER A 61 3.26 -10.75 0.51
CA SER A 61 3.69 -9.41 0.90
C SER A 61 4.17 -8.61 -0.30
N LEU A 62 4.91 -9.24 -1.22
CA LEU A 62 5.34 -8.63 -2.47
C LEU A 62 4.15 -8.18 -3.31
N ARG A 63 3.18 -9.08 -3.54
CA ARG A 63 1.98 -8.76 -4.33
C ARG A 63 1.17 -7.63 -3.68
N ALA A 64 0.93 -7.70 -2.37
CA ALA A 64 0.18 -6.68 -1.66
C ALA A 64 0.87 -5.30 -1.74
N SER A 65 2.19 -5.26 -1.59
CA SER A 65 2.96 -4.01 -1.70
C SER A 65 2.97 -3.46 -3.12
N MET A 66 3.09 -4.32 -4.12
CA MET A 66 3.02 -3.90 -5.53
C MET A 66 1.63 -3.41 -5.91
N ASP A 67 0.57 -4.04 -5.41
CA ASP A 67 -0.80 -3.60 -5.61
C ASP A 67 -1.06 -2.23 -4.94
N LEU A 68 -0.52 -2.01 -3.75
CA LEU A 68 -0.58 -0.71 -3.08
C LEU A 68 0.09 0.38 -3.92
N VAL A 69 1.34 0.15 -4.33
CA VAL A 69 2.10 1.09 -5.16
C VAL A 69 1.38 1.36 -6.48
N ALA A 70 0.92 0.30 -7.15
CA ALA A 70 0.20 0.44 -8.42
C ALA A 70 -1.12 1.21 -8.25
N THR A 71 -1.82 1.01 -7.13
CA THR A 71 -3.07 1.71 -6.84
C THR A 71 -2.81 3.19 -6.57
N GLU A 72 -1.82 3.51 -5.75
CA GLU A 72 -1.49 4.90 -5.43
C GLU A 72 -0.95 5.66 -6.66
N LEU A 73 -0.10 5.03 -7.47
CA LEU A 73 0.40 5.65 -8.71
C LEU A 73 -0.70 5.83 -9.76
N ARG A 74 -1.72 4.98 -9.79
CA ARG A 74 -2.88 5.13 -10.71
C ARG A 74 -3.84 6.24 -10.31
N MET A 75 -3.86 6.63 -9.05
CA MET A 75 -4.70 7.75 -8.59
C MET A 75 -4.15 9.10 -9.02
N GLY A 76 -2.86 9.19 -9.35
CA GLY A 76 -2.23 10.40 -9.86
C GLY A 76 -2.45 10.58 -11.37
N SER A 77 -2.50 11.83 -11.80
CA SER A 77 -2.41 12.23 -13.22
C SER A 77 -0.93 12.48 -13.60
N PRO A 78 -0.59 12.54 -14.89
CA PRO A 78 0.76 12.94 -15.32
C PRO A 78 1.21 14.27 -14.73
N SER A 79 0.29 15.23 -14.59
CA SER A 79 0.54 16.55 -13.97
C SER A 79 0.83 16.47 -12.46
N ASP A 80 0.54 15.34 -11.81
CA ASP A 80 0.88 15.10 -10.41
C ASP A 80 2.32 14.62 -10.19
N LEU A 81 3.06 14.32 -11.26
CA LEU A 81 4.48 13.98 -11.14
C LEU A 81 5.28 15.19 -10.67
N VAL A 82 6.13 14.95 -9.67
CA VAL A 82 7.07 15.94 -9.12
C VAL A 82 8.49 15.58 -9.51
N SER A 83 8.81 14.29 -9.54
CA SER A 83 10.11 13.77 -9.91
C SER A 83 9.98 12.37 -10.51
N ALA A 84 10.73 12.13 -11.58
CA ALA A 84 10.74 10.85 -12.31
C ALA A 84 12.18 10.44 -12.59
N GLN A 85 12.74 9.61 -11.71
CA GLN A 85 14.12 9.12 -11.77
C GLN A 85 14.13 7.59 -11.84
N ALA A 86 15.25 7.02 -12.25
CA ALA A 86 15.37 5.55 -12.33
C ALA A 86 15.26 4.87 -10.96
N ASP A 87 15.73 5.52 -9.91
CA ASP A 87 15.70 5.01 -8.54
C ASP A 87 14.50 5.48 -7.73
N SER A 88 13.77 6.48 -8.21
CA SER A 88 12.69 7.09 -7.45
C SER A 88 11.63 7.76 -8.31
N VAL A 89 10.41 7.75 -7.81
CA VAL A 89 9.29 8.52 -8.33
C VAL A 89 8.62 9.28 -7.20
N THR A 90 8.32 10.55 -7.43
CA THR A 90 7.56 11.38 -6.48
C THR A 90 6.32 11.88 -7.17
N ILE A 91 5.18 11.68 -6.52
CA ILE A 91 3.87 12.13 -6.99
C ILE A 91 3.20 13.01 -5.94
N ARG A 92 2.33 13.92 -6.39
CA ARG A 92 1.37 14.59 -5.53
C ARG A 92 0.19 13.65 -5.29
N PHE A 93 -0.27 13.57 -4.07
CA PHE A 93 -1.49 12.85 -3.71
C PHE A 93 -2.41 13.77 -2.94
N ASP A 94 -3.71 13.65 -3.18
CA ASP A 94 -4.71 14.45 -2.49
C ASP A 94 -4.72 14.12 -1.01
N VAL A 95 -4.59 15.15 -0.19
CA VAL A 95 -4.76 15.07 1.25
C VAL A 95 -6.13 15.60 1.63
N ILE A 96 -6.48 16.78 1.11
CA ILE A 96 -7.75 17.44 1.40
C ILE A 96 -8.27 18.11 0.13
N ARG A 97 -9.58 18.07 -0.06
CA ARG A 97 -10.29 18.85 -1.08
C ARG A 97 -11.22 19.85 -0.41
N GLY A 98 -11.26 21.04 -0.94
CA GLY A 98 -12.16 22.10 -0.49
C GLY A 98 -12.80 22.86 -1.65
N ILE A 99 -13.85 23.59 -1.34
CA ILE A 99 -14.52 24.49 -2.30
C ILE A 99 -14.49 25.89 -1.73
N VAL A 100 -14.03 26.85 -2.53
CA VAL A 100 -14.03 28.26 -2.16
C VAL A 100 -15.47 28.74 -2.01
N CYS A 101 -15.77 29.33 -0.86
CA CYS A 101 -17.09 29.88 -0.58
C CYS A 101 -17.08 31.41 -0.52
N ASP A 102 -15.99 32.01 -0.09
CA ASP A 102 -15.87 33.43 0.12
C ASP A 102 -14.46 33.90 -0.13
N THR A 103 -14.36 35.09 -0.68
CA THR A 103 -13.11 35.75 -1.04
C THR A 103 -13.03 37.18 -0.48
N THR A 104 -13.80 37.47 0.56
CA THR A 104 -13.80 38.76 1.23
C THR A 104 -12.56 38.93 2.11
N GLY A 105 -11.71 39.88 1.76
CA GLY A 105 -10.44 40.16 2.45
C GLY A 105 -9.25 40.13 1.50
N ALA A 106 -8.16 40.83 1.81
CA ALA A 106 -7.02 40.95 0.91
C ALA A 106 -6.27 39.62 0.71
N ASP A 107 -6.20 38.78 1.76
CA ASP A 107 -5.36 37.58 1.82
C ASP A 107 -6.10 36.37 2.34
N ALA A 108 -7.43 36.39 2.36
CA ALA A 108 -8.23 35.29 2.89
C ALA A 108 -9.16 34.72 1.82
N VAL A 109 -9.06 33.41 1.64
CA VAL A 109 -10.03 32.62 0.92
C VAL A 109 -10.67 31.71 1.95
N THR A 110 -11.99 31.80 2.08
CA THR A 110 -12.73 30.86 2.89
C THR A 110 -13.16 29.71 2.00
N ALA A 111 -12.71 28.52 2.33
CA ALA A 111 -13.15 27.31 1.70
C ALA A 111 -13.75 26.39 2.73
N PHE A 112 -14.72 25.57 2.34
CA PHE A 112 -15.14 24.48 3.18
C PHE A 112 -14.49 23.15 2.71
N SER A 113 -14.14 22.32 3.66
CA SER A 113 -13.65 20.96 3.43
C SER A 113 -14.39 20.02 4.38
N PHE A 114 -14.65 18.80 3.92
CA PHE A 114 -15.18 17.74 4.76
C PHE A 114 -14.10 17.08 5.62
N GLU A 115 -12.84 17.36 5.33
CA GLU A 115 -11.70 16.77 6.02
C GLU A 115 -10.94 17.87 6.77
N ARG A 116 -10.42 17.51 7.93
CA ARG A 116 -9.54 18.40 8.70
C ARG A 116 -8.13 18.37 8.18
N ILE A 117 -7.49 19.50 8.23
CA ILE A 117 -6.04 19.59 8.05
C ILE A 117 -5.39 18.87 9.24
N THR A 118 -4.77 17.74 8.97
CA THR A 118 -3.88 17.09 9.93
C THR A 118 -2.45 17.44 9.57
N ASP A 119 -1.75 18.07 10.46
CA ASP A 119 -0.55 18.88 10.29
C ASP A 119 0.65 18.28 9.54
N ALA A 120 0.65 16.99 9.24
CA ALA A 120 1.93 16.37 8.94
C ALA A 120 2.24 16.13 7.47
N ASN A 121 1.28 16.22 6.55
CA ASN A 121 1.47 15.66 5.21
C ASN A 121 1.12 16.60 4.03
N ILE A 122 0.82 17.86 4.30
CA ILE A 122 0.53 18.81 3.23
C ILE A 122 1.84 19.44 2.75
N SER A 123 2.13 19.28 1.46
CA SER A 123 3.31 19.87 0.82
C SER A 123 2.97 21.13 0.03
N GLY A 124 1.71 21.33 -0.32
CA GLY A 124 1.27 22.49 -1.07
C GLY A 124 -0.22 22.44 -1.40
N GLY A 125 -0.69 23.47 -2.10
CA GLY A 125 -2.05 23.59 -2.58
C GLY A 125 -2.13 23.77 -4.10
N ALA A 126 -3.29 23.45 -4.65
CA ALA A 126 -3.58 23.68 -6.05
C ALA A 126 -4.97 24.29 -6.19
N VAL A 127 -5.11 25.19 -7.13
CA VAL A 127 -6.36 25.87 -7.46
C VAL A 127 -6.86 25.32 -8.78
N GLY A 128 -8.06 24.75 -8.78
CA GLY A 128 -8.76 24.33 -9.98
C GLY A 128 -9.57 25.44 -10.59
N THR A 129 -10.33 25.13 -11.61
CA THR A 129 -11.33 26.04 -12.18
C THR A 129 -12.61 26.00 -11.35
N ALA A 130 -13.39 27.08 -11.40
CA ALA A 130 -14.73 27.09 -10.80
C ALA A 130 -15.57 25.97 -11.41
N MET A 131 -16.34 25.27 -10.57
CA MET A 131 -17.20 24.17 -11.01
C MET A 131 -18.33 24.70 -11.90
N SER A 132 -18.06 24.85 -13.19
CA SER A 132 -19.09 25.18 -14.20
C SER A 132 -19.42 24.00 -15.13
N GLY A 133 -18.92 22.81 -14.83
CA GLY A 133 -19.14 21.60 -15.61
C GLY A 133 -18.45 20.38 -15.02
N PRO A 134 -18.73 19.17 -15.52
CA PRO A 134 -18.11 17.97 -14.99
C PRO A 134 -16.64 17.87 -15.41
N TYR A 135 -15.73 17.96 -14.44
CA TYR A 135 -14.40 17.37 -14.47
C TYR A 135 -13.32 17.93 -15.39
N GLU A 136 -13.34 19.19 -15.77
CA GLU A 136 -12.21 19.69 -16.57
C GLU A 136 -11.26 20.53 -15.74
N GLU A 137 -10.10 19.98 -15.55
CA GLU A 137 -8.89 20.55 -14.99
C GLU A 137 -8.10 21.33 -16.05
N PRO A 138 -7.46 22.43 -15.67
CA PRO A 138 -6.14 22.26 -15.07
C PRO A 138 -6.01 22.91 -13.70
N PHE A 139 -5.44 22.16 -12.75
CA PHE A 139 -5.02 22.74 -11.49
C PHE A 139 -3.75 23.55 -11.66
N THR A 140 -3.70 24.74 -11.07
CA THR A 140 -2.47 25.48 -10.91
C THR A 140 -1.86 25.11 -9.56
N TYR A 141 -0.72 24.46 -9.60
CA TYR A 141 -0.01 24.00 -8.41
C TYR A 141 0.86 25.09 -7.81
N ALA A 142 0.89 25.17 -6.48
CA ALA A 142 1.78 26.03 -5.74
C ALA A 142 2.34 25.29 -4.54
N ASP A 143 3.57 24.82 -4.68
CA ASP A 143 4.26 24.02 -3.66
C ASP A 143 4.54 24.82 -2.36
N THR A 144 4.35 26.10 -2.36
CA THR A 144 4.59 26.98 -1.19
C THR A 144 3.30 27.37 -0.46
N TRP A 145 2.14 27.02 -1.00
CA TRP A 145 0.89 27.40 -0.37
C TRP A 145 0.46 26.35 0.65
N LEU A 146 0.60 26.69 1.91
CA LEU A 146 0.13 25.89 3.03
C LEU A 146 -1.15 26.49 3.58
N PRO A 147 -2.26 25.77 3.60
CA PRO A 147 -3.49 26.26 4.20
C PRO A 147 -3.36 26.33 5.71
N THR A 148 -4.03 27.31 6.30
CA THR A 148 -4.19 27.39 7.75
C THR A 148 -5.65 27.10 8.09
N GLU A 149 -5.90 26.13 8.96
CA GLU A 149 -7.22 25.88 9.50
C GLU A 149 -7.54 26.95 10.55
N THR A 150 -8.56 27.80 10.30
CA THR A 150 -8.93 28.86 11.22
C THR A 150 -10.12 28.52 12.10
N ALA A 151 -11.01 27.66 11.65
CA ALA A 151 -12.14 27.18 12.43
C ALA A 151 -12.64 25.83 11.95
N THR A 152 -13.07 25.02 12.90
CA THR A 152 -13.92 23.87 12.67
C THR A 152 -15.28 24.17 13.26
N GLY A 153 -16.32 24.08 12.48
CA GLY A 153 -17.65 24.44 12.92
C GLY A 153 -18.73 23.48 12.45
N SER A 154 -19.81 23.45 13.20
CA SER A 154 -21.02 22.70 12.84
C SER A 154 -21.93 23.46 11.84
N THR A 155 -21.62 24.73 11.54
CA THR A 155 -22.47 25.56 10.68
C THR A 155 -21.58 26.30 9.67
N PRO A 156 -21.69 25.99 8.37
CA PRO A 156 -21.01 26.72 7.33
C PRO A 156 -21.37 28.20 7.35
N LYS A 157 -20.45 29.08 6.99
CA LYS A 157 -20.77 30.50 6.76
C LYS A 157 -21.89 30.63 5.72
N ALA A 158 -22.70 31.68 5.83
CA ALA A 158 -23.80 31.94 4.91
C ALA A 158 -23.32 32.00 3.43
N SER A 159 -22.12 32.50 3.18
CA SER A 159 -21.48 32.49 1.85
C SER A 159 -21.24 31.07 1.31
N CYS A 160 -20.83 30.14 2.17
CA CYS A 160 -20.64 28.74 1.78
C CYS A 160 -21.96 28.05 1.45
N VAL A 161 -23.03 28.35 2.18
CA VAL A 161 -24.38 27.83 1.89
C VAL A 161 -24.88 28.35 0.53
N ALA A 162 -24.63 29.62 0.22
CA ALA A 162 -25.02 30.22 -1.06
C ALA A 162 -24.30 29.61 -2.26
N THR A 163 -23.07 29.09 -2.08
CA THR A 163 -22.29 28.39 -3.13
C THR A 163 -22.68 26.92 -3.30
N GLY A 164 -23.66 26.44 -2.58
CA GLY A 164 -24.16 25.05 -2.70
C GLY A 164 -23.53 24.07 -1.72
N ALA A 165 -22.80 24.55 -0.72
CA ALA A 165 -22.42 23.73 0.41
C ALA A 165 -23.70 23.18 1.07
N PRO A 166 -23.77 21.89 1.43
CA PRO A 166 -24.97 21.33 2.02
C PRO A 166 -25.35 22.05 3.30
N ALA A 167 -26.55 22.64 3.31
CA ALA A 167 -27.12 23.21 4.52
C ALA A 167 -27.37 22.10 5.54
N GLY A 168 -26.83 22.26 6.75
CA GLY A 168 -27.10 21.27 7.81
C GLY A 168 -26.10 20.16 7.95
N LEU A 169 -24.89 20.31 7.42
CA LEU A 169 -23.76 19.52 7.91
C LEU A 169 -23.55 19.85 9.39
N SER A 170 -24.29 19.10 10.21
CA SER A 170 -24.07 19.10 11.65
C SER A 170 -22.91 18.17 11.89
N ASP A 171 -21.72 18.71 12.09
CA ASP A 171 -20.68 17.94 12.67
C ASP A 171 -19.28 18.24 12.11
N PRO A 172 -18.26 17.85 12.80
CA PRO A 172 -16.86 18.32 12.74
C PRO A 172 -16.18 18.18 11.37
N SER A 173 -16.91 17.97 10.33
CA SER A 173 -16.46 17.82 8.95
C SER A 173 -16.27 19.14 8.19
N TYR A 174 -16.55 20.27 8.83
CA TYR A 174 -16.35 21.57 8.20
C TYR A 174 -15.08 22.21 8.72
N ALA A 175 -14.13 22.45 7.83
CA ALA A 175 -12.92 23.22 8.10
C ALA A 175 -12.95 24.52 7.30
N GLU A 176 -12.77 25.64 7.96
CA GLU A 176 -12.53 26.93 7.34
C GLU A 176 -11.04 27.10 7.11
N LEU A 177 -10.64 27.15 5.84
CA LEU A 177 -9.27 27.26 5.41
C LEU A 177 -8.97 28.70 5.02
N THR A 178 -7.89 29.25 5.54
CA THR A 178 -7.36 30.58 5.17
C THR A 178 -5.91 30.46 4.77
N GLY A 179 -5.35 31.49 4.16
CA GLY A 179 -3.92 31.57 3.87
C GLY A 179 -3.61 31.64 2.39
N TRP A 180 -4.45 32.33 1.62
CA TRP A 180 -4.12 32.67 0.25
C TRP A 180 -2.87 33.53 0.22
N THR A 181 -1.82 33.09 -0.46
CA THR A 181 -0.65 33.91 -0.79
C THR A 181 -0.66 34.23 -2.26
N SER A 182 -0.39 35.52 -2.59
CA SER A 182 -0.45 36.08 -3.94
C SER A 182 0.47 35.40 -4.99
N GLY A 183 1.16 34.33 -4.65
CA GLY A 183 2.06 33.60 -5.53
C GLY A 183 1.39 32.65 -6.52
N ILE A 184 0.09 32.39 -6.38
CA ILE A 184 -0.64 31.43 -7.21
C ILE A 184 -1.51 32.11 -8.29
N GLY A 185 -1.11 33.25 -8.80
CA GLY A 185 -1.90 33.88 -9.85
C GLY A 185 -3.17 34.59 -9.34
N THR A 186 -4.23 34.53 -10.14
CA THR A 186 -5.50 35.19 -9.85
C THR A 186 -6.19 34.53 -8.66
N ARG A 187 -6.76 35.35 -7.80
CA ARG A 187 -7.54 34.89 -6.64
C ARG A 187 -8.69 33.98 -7.08
N PRO A 188 -8.90 32.84 -6.46
CA PRO A 188 -9.97 31.94 -6.84
C PRO A 188 -11.33 32.52 -6.53
N GLU A 189 -12.27 32.34 -7.43
CA GLU A 189 -13.66 32.73 -7.26
C GLU A 189 -14.45 31.71 -6.41
N PRO A 190 -15.55 32.11 -5.76
CA PRO A 190 -16.44 31.19 -5.12
C PRO A 190 -16.90 30.07 -6.07
N GLY A 191 -16.89 28.83 -5.61
CA GLY A 191 -17.13 27.63 -6.40
C GLY A 191 -15.86 26.97 -6.97
N THR A 192 -14.69 27.62 -6.85
CA THR A 192 -13.41 27.04 -7.25
C THR A 192 -13.07 25.86 -6.33
N VAL A 193 -12.58 24.78 -6.94
CA VAL A 193 -12.10 23.64 -6.19
C VAL A 193 -10.67 23.91 -5.74
N LEU A 194 -10.42 23.69 -4.47
CA LEU A 194 -9.09 23.69 -3.87
C LEU A 194 -8.66 22.26 -3.59
N ARG A 195 -7.40 21.99 -3.84
CA ARG A 195 -6.77 20.72 -3.61
C ARG A 195 -5.51 20.94 -2.79
N PHE A 196 -5.42 20.30 -1.64
CA PHE A 196 -4.21 20.28 -0.84
C PHE A 196 -3.57 18.91 -0.97
N TYR A 197 -2.32 18.91 -1.34
CA TYR A 197 -1.59 17.68 -1.65
C TYR A 197 -0.38 17.50 -0.75
N GLY A 198 -0.01 16.26 -0.55
CA GLY A 198 1.28 15.84 -0.04
C GLY A 198 2.14 15.25 -1.15
N ASN A 199 3.45 15.29 -0.96
CA ASN A 199 4.38 14.61 -1.85
C ASN A 199 4.67 13.22 -1.32
N LEU A 200 4.37 12.22 -2.13
CA LEU A 200 4.63 10.83 -1.84
C LEU A 200 5.80 10.35 -2.71
N LYS A 201 6.88 9.97 -2.06
CA LYS A 201 8.07 9.45 -2.74
C LYS A 201 8.16 7.94 -2.59
N TYR A 202 8.22 7.24 -3.72
CA TYR A 202 8.68 5.86 -3.80
C TYR A 202 10.11 5.83 -4.27
N HIS A 203 10.97 5.06 -3.63
CA HIS A 203 12.36 4.97 -4.03
C HIS A 203 12.99 3.64 -3.63
N PHE A 204 14.00 3.25 -4.37
CA PHE A 204 14.86 2.13 -4.01
C PHE A 204 16.04 2.62 -3.18
N ALA A 205 16.23 2.00 -2.01
CA ALA A 205 17.32 2.31 -1.09
C ALA A 205 17.77 1.03 -0.37
N PRO A 206 18.92 1.05 0.31
CA PRO A 206 19.38 -0.10 1.09
C PRO A 206 18.32 -0.56 2.09
N SER A 207 18.13 -1.88 2.19
CA SER A 207 17.22 -2.46 3.18
C SER A 207 17.78 -2.31 4.60
N THR A 208 16.87 -2.07 5.55
CA THR A 208 17.24 -2.08 6.99
C THR A 208 17.35 -3.49 7.55
N PHE A 209 16.72 -4.46 6.91
CA PHE A 209 16.68 -5.85 7.37
C PHE A 209 17.74 -6.73 6.71
N PHE A 210 18.11 -6.42 5.47
CA PHE A 210 19.03 -7.22 4.68
C PHE A 210 20.24 -6.39 4.24
N ALA A 211 21.36 -6.53 4.94
CA ALA A 211 22.58 -5.83 4.60
C ALA A 211 22.98 -6.10 3.14
N THR A 212 23.42 -5.06 2.42
CA THR A 212 23.85 -5.11 1.01
C THR A 212 22.72 -5.36 -0.02
N ARG A 213 21.47 -5.37 0.39
CA ARG A 213 20.32 -5.55 -0.50
C ARG A 213 19.53 -4.26 -0.62
N THR A 214 18.77 -4.15 -1.70
CA THR A 214 17.89 -3.02 -1.99
C THR A 214 16.46 -3.34 -1.58
N ALA A 215 15.75 -2.34 -1.09
CA ALA A 215 14.32 -2.41 -0.78
C ALA A 215 13.57 -1.25 -1.44
N LEU A 216 12.28 -1.42 -1.61
CA LEU A 216 11.37 -0.36 -2.02
C LEU A 216 10.84 0.35 -0.78
N TRP A 217 10.99 1.66 -0.77
CA TRP A 217 10.57 2.54 0.30
C TRP A 217 9.41 3.43 -0.14
N ARG A 218 8.53 3.74 0.79
CA ARG A 218 7.48 4.74 0.68
C ARG A 218 7.76 5.85 1.70
N GLY A 219 8.23 6.99 1.24
CA GLY A 219 8.73 8.03 2.14
C GLY A 219 9.87 7.50 3.01
N THR A 220 9.65 7.35 4.30
CA THR A 220 10.63 6.84 5.27
C THR A 220 10.37 5.39 5.67
N GLN A 221 9.33 4.77 5.14
CA GLN A 221 8.95 3.40 5.49
C GLN A 221 9.45 2.42 4.43
N GLU A 222 10.19 1.41 4.86
CA GLU A 222 10.52 0.26 4.02
C GLU A 222 9.27 -0.58 3.80
N LEU A 223 8.87 -0.77 2.53
CA LEU A 223 7.68 -1.53 2.18
C LEU A 223 8.00 -3.00 1.95
N ILE A 224 8.98 -3.26 1.11
CA ILE A 224 9.33 -4.60 0.70
C ILE A 224 10.74 -4.69 0.11
N GLY A 225 11.37 -5.83 0.31
CA GLY A 225 12.64 -6.29 -0.21
C GLY A 225 12.91 -7.70 0.31
N PRO A 226 14.04 -8.29 0.04
CA PRO A 226 15.17 -7.73 -0.71
C PRO A 226 15.01 -7.85 -2.23
N PHE A 227 15.49 -6.85 -2.93
CA PHE A 227 15.62 -6.88 -4.39
C PHE A 227 17.10 -6.91 -4.81
N ASP A 228 17.33 -7.28 -6.07
CA ASP A 228 18.64 -7.10 -6.68
C ASP A 228 18.94 -5.62 -6.95
N THR A 229 20.18 -5.33 -7.35
CA THR A 229 20.62 -3.97 -7.66
C THR A 229 20.04 -3.42 -8.96
N GLY A 230 19.34 -4.22 -9.73
CA GLY A 230 18.68 -3.85 -10.98
C GLY A 230 17.24 -3.32 -10.79
N ALA A 231 16.76 -3.22 -9.54
CA ALA A 231 15.44 -2.68 -9.27
C ALA A 231 15.37 -1.20 -9.67
N ALA A 232 14.40 -0.83 -10.52
CA ALA A 232 14.31 0.50 -11.09
C ALA A 232 12.89 0.86 -11.54
N PHE A 233 12.63 2.15 -11.60
CA PHE A 233 11.49 2.72 -12.31
C PHE A 233 11.86 3.02 -13.76
N SER A 234 10.91 2.95 -14.64
CA SER A 234 10.99 3.43 -16.01
C SER A 234 9.65 4.00 -16.45
N TYR A 235 9.68 4.90 -17.40
CA TYR A 235 8.54 5.72 -17.79
C TYR A 235 8.24 5.47 -19.26
N VAL A 236 7.02 5.05 -19.54
CA VAL A 236 6.53 4.85 -20.90
C VAL A 236 5.91 6.16 -21.36
N MET A 237 6.45 6.73 -22.41
CA MET A 237 5.98 7.99 -22.99
C MET A 237 4.81 7.75 -23.93
N VAL A 238 4.10 8.82 -24.28
CA VAL A 238 2.96 8.79 -25.22
C VAL A 238 3.38 8.25 -26.59
N ASP A 239 4.60 8.52 -27.03
CA ASP A 239 5.16 8.01 -28.30
C ASP A 239 5.58 6.53 -28.23
N GLY A 240 5.44 5.89 -27.08
CA GLY A 240 5.81 4.50 -26.82
C GLY A 240 7.29 4.29 -26.46
N THR A 241 8.09 5.32 -26.41
CA THR A 241 9.48 5.22 -25.92
C THR A 241 9.51 4.94 -24.42
N VAL A 242 10.58 4.31 -23.92
CA VAL A 242 10.77 4.02 -22.52
C VAL A 242 12.01 4.76 -22.05
N GLN A 243 11.84 5.59 -21.04
CA GLN A 243 12.91 6.41 -20.46
C GLN A 243 13.15 6.00 -19.01
N ALA A 244 14.41 6.06 -18.57
CA ALA A 244 14.76 5.82 -17.17
C ALA A 244 14.52 7.05 -16.28
N THR A 245 14.59 8.24 -16.89
CA THR A 245 14.36 9.53 -16.22
C THR A 245 13.57 10.44 -17.16
N VAL A 246 12.70 11.26 -16.61
CA VAL A 246 11.89 12.21 -17.37
C VAL A 246 12.11 13.61 -16.81
N ALA A 247 12.31 14.58 -17.69
CA ALA A 247 12.40 15.98 -17.30
C ALA A 247 11.00 16.52 -16.93
N SER A 248 10.95 17.50 -16.04
CA SER A 248 9.66 18.05 -15.59
C SER A 248 8.82 18.67 -16.71
N ALA A 249 9.47 19.14 -17.78
CA ALA A 249 8.77 19.67 -18.96
C ALA A 249 8.01 18.60 -19.75
N ASP A 250 8.38 17.32 -19.58
CA ASP A 250 7.86 16.21 -20.36
C ASP A 250 6.95 15.29 -19.51
N PHE A 251 6.57 15.70 -18.29
CA PHE A 251 5.75 14.88 -17.42
C PHE A 251 4.37 14.61 -18.01
N ASP A 252 3.79 15.55 -18.72
CA ASP A 252 2.49 15.38 -19.37
C ASP A 252 2.49 14.32 -20.48
N ASP A 253 3.67 13.99 -20.99
CA ASP A 253 3.86 12.93 -21.99
C ASP A 253 4.04 11.54 -21.38
N VAL A 254 4.06 11.42 -20.06
CA VAL A 254 4.17 10.11 -19.38
C VAL A 254 2.83 9.40 -19.40
N ARG A 255 2.79 8.26 -20.11
CA ARG A 255 1.61 7.41 -20.21
C ARG A 255 1.53 6.37 -19.10
N ALA A 256 2.67 5.84 -18.68
CA ALA A 256 2.72 4.79 -17.65
C ALA A 256 4.06 4.80 -16.91
N ILE A 257 4.02 4.41 -15.66
CA ILE A 257 5.20 4.13 -14.83
C ILE A 257 5.35 2.62 -14.74
N ARG A 258 6.52 2.12 -15.07
CA ARG A 258 6.86 0.71 -14.96
C ARG A 258 7.86 0.53 -13.80
N LEU A 259 7.54 -0.36 -12.90
CA LEU A 259 8.44 -0.80 -11.84
C LEU A 259 8.99 -2.17 -12.24
N THR A 260 10.31 -2.31 -12.25
CA THR A 260 11.02 -3.57 -12.50
C THR A 260 11.86 -3.89 -11.29
N ALA A 261 11.67 -5.05 -10.71
CA ALA A 261 12.45 -5.54 -9.59
C ALA A 261 12.49 -7.07 -9.62
N THR A 262 13.63 -7.64 -9.27
CA THR A 262 13.79 -9.08 -9.09
C THR A 262 13.93 -9.36 -7.60
N ALA A 263 12.95 -10.09 -7.06
CA ALA A 263 13.04 -10.53 -5.68
C ALA A 263 14.15 -11.58 -5.54
N LEU A 264 14.95 -11.45 -4.51
CA LEU A 264 15.98 -12.42 -4.18
C LEU A 264 15.43 -13.31 -3.07
N GLY A 265 15.29 -14.61 -3.39
CA GLY A 265 15.10 -15.62 -2.35
C GLY A 265 16.34 -15.75 -1.49
N ASP A 266 16.15 -16.10 -0.22
CA ASP A 266 17.23 -16.43 0.72
C ASP A 266 17.96 -17.72 0.33
#